data_674743e5f2af5d08e1ff7925dc5e9047
#
_entry.id   674743e5f2af5d08e1ff7925dc5e9047
#
_cell.length_a   1.000
_cell.length_b   1.000
_cell.length_c   1.000
_cell.angle_alpha   90.00
_cell.angle_beta   90.00
_cell.angle_gamma   90.00
#
_symmetry.space_group_name_H-M   'P 1'
#
loop_
_entity.id
_entity.type
_entity.pdbx_description
1 polymer ?
#
loop_
_entity_poly.entity_id
_entity_poly.type
_entity_poly.pdbx_seq_one_letter_code
_entity_poly.pdbx_strand_id
1 'polypeptide(L)'
;MFTAFQEIMPASFVIFTTAYDEYAMQAIKNHGIDYLLKPIDEKDLRQAIQKLSLGVRENTGKLHQVMGDMTHYKERLIVYKGEELIPLQVSEILYFSKEGKELLCMTAEGKQYHVRNMTMQDLEEQLNPEKFFRLNRQYFIHIRALQRITPFFNSKLKVRLCHCLDEEILVSRERSVLFKKWLEG
;
A
#
# COMPACT_ATOMS: atom_id res chain seq x y z
N MET A 1 7.17 18.60 5.82
CA MET A 1 7.49 19.69 4.87
C MET A 1 7.12 19.35 3.41
N PHE A 2 7.12 18.08 3.00
CA PHE A 2 6.83 17.67 1.61
C PHE A 2 5.35 17.56 1.25
N THR A 3 4.47 17.26 2.18
CA THR A 3 3.00 17.20 1.98
C THR A 3 2.41 18.56 1.55
N ALA A 4 2.99 19.67 1.98
CA ALA A 4 2.52 21.01 1.64
C ALA A 4 2.77 21.40 0.16
N PHE A 5 3.78 20.81 -0.49
CA PHE A 5 4.08 21.11 -1.89
C PHE A 5 3.07 20.49 -2.86
N GLN A 6 2.54 19.32 -2.57
CA GLN A 6 1.53 18.66 -3.42
C GLN A 6 0.16 19.34 -3.39
N GLU A 7 -0.18 19.98 -2.26
CA GLU A 7 -1.42 20.77 -2.17
C GLU A 7 -1.36 22.09 -2.95
N ILE A 8 -0.16 22.67 -3.10
CA ILE A 8 0.02 23.97 -3.76
C ILE A 8 0.26 23.84 -5.26
N MET A 9 0.88 22.74 -5.75
CA MET A 9 1.21 22.53 -7.15
C MET A 9 0.99 21.07 -7.60
N PRO A 10 -0.25 20.61 -7.74
CA PRO A 10 -0.57 19.21 -8.04
C PRO A 10 -0.10 18.72 -9.42
N ALA A 11 0.27 19.62 -10.32
CA ALA A 11 0.75 19.30 -11.67
C ALA A 11 2.27 19.46 -11.85
N SER A 12 3.01 19.70 -10.78
CA SER A 12 4.47 19.92 -10.84
C SER A 12 5.23 18.63 -10.62
N PHE A 13 6.26 18.45 -11.42
CA PHE A 13 7.22 17.37 -11.22
C PHE A 13 8.35 17.86 -10.31
N VAL A 14 8.81 17.01 -9.40
CA VAL A 14 9.81 17.36 -8.40
C VAL A 14 11.06 16.51 -8.58
N ILE A 15 12.21 17.15 -8.74
CA ILE A 15 13.54 16.51 -8.69
C ILE A 15 14.18 16.92 -7.37
N PHE A 16 14.57 15.95 -6.54
CA PHE A 16 15.22 16.22 -5.28
C PHE A 16 16.74 16.33 -5.45
N THR A 17 17.36 17.29 -4.81
CA THR A 17 18.82 17.43 -4.77
C THR A 17 19.32 17.43 -3.32
N THR A 18 20.34 16.61 -3.02
CA THR A 18 20.89 16.51 -1.67
C THR A 18 22.40 16.19 -1.68
N ALA A 19 23.06 16.48 -0.58
CA ALA A 19 24.46 16.10 -0.35
C ALA A 19 24.59 14.73 0.36
N TYR A 20 23.48 14.08 0.72
CA TYR A 20 23.48 12.85 1.52
C TYR A 20 22.81 11.70 0.78
N ASP A 21 23.50 10.56 0.68
CA ASP A 21 23.01 9.34 0.05
C ASP A 21 21.82 8.69 0.78
N GLU A 22 21.74 8.89 2.09
CA GLU A 22 20.74 8.25 2.95
C GLU A 22 19.29 8.66 2.64
N TYR A 23 19.09 9.80 1.96
CA TYR A 23 17.74 10.32 1.64
C TYR A 23 17.23 9.91 0.25
N ALA A 24 18.02 9.19 -0.54
CA ALA A 24 17.63 8.72 -1.88
C ALA A 24 16.34 7.90 -1.85
N MET A 25 16.23 6.98 -0.88
CA MET A 25 15.06 6.13 -0.72
C MET A 25 13.80 6.86 -0.26
N GLN A 26 13.94 7.96 0.49
CA GLN A 26 12.80 8.78 0.92
C GLN A 26 12.29 9.71 -0.19
N ALA A 27 13.17 10.19 -1.05
CA ALA A 27 12.81 11.04 -2.18
C ALA A 27 11.97 10.28 -3.21
N ILE A 28 12.32 9.03 -3.49
CA ILE A 28 11.58 8.14 -4.40
C ILE A 28 10.21 7.78 -3.81
N LYS A 29 10.11 7.56 -2.50
CA LYS A 29 8.85 7.25 -1.79
C LYS A 29 7.84 8.41 -1.82
N ASN A 30 8.28 9.65 -2.01
CA ASN A 30 7.45 10.86 -1.96
C ASN A 30 7.04 11.40 -3.35
N HIS A 31 6.92 10.54 -4.36
CA HIS A 31 6.49 10.91 -5.72
C HIS A 31 7.41 11.90 -6.45
N GLY A 32 8.70 11.96 -6.08
CA GLY A 32 9.72 12.64 -6.88
C GLY A 32 10.00 11.85 -8.16
N ILE A 33 10.21 12.54 -9.27
CA ILE A 33 10.56 11.91 -10.56
C ILE A 33 11.98 11.41 -10.55
N ASP A 34 12.88 12.14 -9.89
CA ASP A 34 14.28 11.78 -9.78
C ASP A 34 14.95 12.42 -8.58
N TYR A 35 16.19 12.01 -8.34
CA TYR A 35 17.02 12.39 -7.23
C TYR A 35 18.45 12.62 -7.72
N LEU A 36 19.06 13.74 -7.35
CA LEU A 36 20.40 14.11 -7.76
C LEU A 36 21.29 14.37 -6.53
N LEU A 37 22.46 13.75 -6.51
CA LEU A 37 23.49 13.95 -5.50
C LEU A 37 24.29 15.22 -5.82
N LYS A 38 24.59 16.02 -4.78
CA LYS A 38 25.52 17.16 -4.90
C LYS A 38 26.94 16.67 -4.70
N PRO A 39 27.92 17.10 -5.56
CA PRO A 39 27.78 18.04 -6.67
C PRO A 39 27.01 17.44 -7.84
N ILE A 40 26.07 18.21 -8.43
CA ILE A 40 25.20 17.72 -9.51
C ILE A 40 26.02 17.56 -10.78
N ASP A 41 26.08 16.34 -11.32
CA ASP A 41 26.65 16.06 -12.62
C ASP A 41 25.67 16.43 -13.75
N GLU A 42 26.19 17.01 -14.82
CA GLU A 42 25.37 17.45 -15.97
C GLU A 42 24.67 16.26 -16.64
N LYS A 43 25.30 15.07 -16.67
CA LYS A 43 24.71 13.86 -17.25
C LYS A 43 23.50 13.38 -16.45
N ASP A 44 23.62 13.37 -15.13
CA ASP A 44 22.54 12.95 -14.24
C ASP A 44 21.36 13.91 -14.32
N LEU A 45 21.63 15.23 -14.37
CA LEU A 45 20.60 16.25 -14.58
C LEU A 45 19.89 16.08 -15.93
N ARG A 46 20.64 15.83 -17.01
CA ARG A 46 20.07 15.59 -18.34
C ARG A 46 19.20 14.33 -18.37
N GLN A 47 19.61 13.26 -17.70
CA GLN A 47 18.82 12.03 -17.60
C GLN A 47 17.51 12.27 -16.82
N ALA A 48 17.57 13.00 -15.71
CA ALA A 48 16.40 13.35 -14.93
C ALA A 48 15.39 14.20 -15.74
N ILE A 49 15.88 15.19 -16.51
CA ILE A 49 15.04 16.00 -17.42
C ILE A 49 14.50 15.17 -18.58
N GLN A 50 15.28 14.22 -19.12
CA GLN A 50 14.84 13.35 -20.19
C GLN A 50 13.73 12.40 -19.74
N LYS A 51 13.79 11.89 -18.52
CA LYS A 51 12.69 11.12 -17.90
C LYS A 51 11.39 11.94 -17.85
N LEU A 52 11.47 13.23 -17.56
CA LEU A 52 10.33 14.16 -17.62
C LEU A 52 9.71 14.25 -19.01
N SER A 53 10.55 14.42 -20.04
CA SER A 53 10.09 14.59 -21.42
C SER A 53 9.50 13.32 -22.03
N LEU A 54 9.92 12.14 -21.59
CA LEU A 54 9.39 10.84 -21.98
C LEU A 54 8.08 10.52 -21.26
N GLY A 55 7.96 10.93 -19.99
CA GLY A 55 6.73 10.72 -19.18
C GLY A 55 5.53 11.56 -19.63
N VAL A 56 5.76 12.66 -20.36
CA VAL A 56 4.68 13.53 -20.88
C VAL A 56 4.07 12.97 -22.18
N ARG A 57 4.73 12.07 -22.91
CA ARG A 57 4.28 11.60 -24.23
C ARG A 57 3.69 10.20 -24.32
N GLU A 58 3.97 9.34 -23.37
CA GLU A 58 3.45 7.96 -23.45
C GLU A 58 3.14 7.37 -22.07
N ASN A 59 1.89 7.13 -21.83
CA ASN A 59 1.40 6.02 -21.02
C ASN A 59 1.15 6.19 -19.52
N THR A 60 -0.08 6.39 -19.25
CA THR A 60 -0.70 5.82 -18.05
C THR A 60 -0.64 4.27 -18.00
N GLY A 61 -0.37 3.59 -19.10
CA GLY A 61 -0.33 2.12 -19.16
C GLY A 61 1.07 1.48 -19.00
N LYS A 62 2.12 2.09 -19.53
CA LYS A 62 3.50 1.52 -19.45
C LYS A 62 4.24 1.92 -18.18
N LEU A 63 3.89 3.03 -17.55
CA LEU A 63 4.45 3.41 -16.25
C LEU A 63 4.10 2.38 -15.17
N HIS A 64 2.91 1.79 -15.23
CA HIS A 64 2.50 0.70 -14.35
C HIS A 64 3.33 -0.57 -14.54
N GLN A 65 3.78 -0.85 -15.77
CA GLN A 65 4.59 -2.05 -16.06
C GLN A 65 6.05 -1.90 -15.64
N VAL A 66 6.66 -0.72 -15.80
CA VAL A 66 8.07 -0.48 -15.42
C VAL A 66 8.22 -0.21 -13.91
N MET A 67 7.21 0.40 -13.26
CA MET A 67 7.19 0.54 -11.80
C MET A 67 6.70 -0.74 -11.10
N GLY A 68 5.95 -1.60 -11.78
CA GLY A 68 5.55 -2.92 -11.29
C GLY A 68 6.74 -3.86 -11.06
N ASP A 69 7.81 -3.71 -11.83
CA ASP A 69 9.03 -4.51 -11.67
C ASP A 69 9.97 -4.01 -10.55
N MET A 70 9.76 -2.81 -9.99
CA MET A 70 10.59 -2.27 -8.90
C MET A 70 9.92 -2.28 -7.51
N THR A 71 8.61 -2.43 -7.42
CA THR A 71 7.93 -2.64 -6.15
C THR A 71 7.84 -4.12 -5.86
N HIS A 72 8.92 -4.71 -5.32
CA HIS A 72 8.88 -6.06 -4.77
C HIS A 72 7.97 -6.08 -3.53
N TYR A 73 6.68 -6.30 -3.74
CA TYR A 73 5.77 -6.61 -2.64
C TYR A 73 6.17 -7.94 -2.02
N LYS A 74 6.05 -8.03 -0.70
CA LYS A 74 6.33 -9.28 0.00
C LYS A 74 5.38 -10.39 -0.47
N GLU A 75 5.96 -11.51 -0.86
CA GLU A 75 5.24 -12.73 -1.19
C GLU A 75 5.08 -13.66 0.00
N ARG A 76 5.91 -13.48 1.04
CA ARG A 76 5.91 -14.29 2.28
C ARG A 76 6.03 -13.41 3.51
N LEU A 77 5.35 -13.81 4.57
CA LEU A 77 5.47 -13.23 5.91
C LEU A 77 5.85 -14.32 6.90
N ILE A 78 6.63 -13.97 7.91
CA ILE A 78 6.82 -14.82 9.09
C ILE A 78 5.70 -14.51 10.07
N VAL A 79 4.90 -15.52 10.36
CA VAL A 79 3.82 -15.46 11.36
C VAL A 79 4.10 -16.41 12.50
N TYR A 80 3.36 -16.28 13.60
CA TYR A 80 3.63 -17.01 14.83
C TYR A 80 2.40 -17.79 15.29
N LYS A 81 2.63 -19.02 15.72
CA LYS A 81 1.66 -19.83 16.46
C LYS A 81 2.31 -20.24 17.79
N GLY A 82 1.98 -19.51 18.87
CA GLY A 82 2.76 -19.61 20.08
C GLY A 82 4.21 -19.13 19.86
N GLU A 83 5.17 -20.01 20.07
CA GLU A 83 6.60 -19.74 19.83
C GLU A 83 7.10 -20.21 18.46
N GLU A 84 6.27 -20.92 17.69
CA GLU A 84 6.63 -21.39 16.37
C GLU A 84 6.60 -20.26 15.34
N LEU A 85 7.67 -20.18 14.53
CA LEU A 85 7.74 -19.31 13.36
C LEU A 85 7.30 -20.08 12.11
N ILE A 86 6.34 -19.53 11.41
CA ILE A 86 5.75 -20.15 10.22
C ILE A 86 5.92 -19.19 9.03
N PRO A 87 6.65 -19.59 7.98
CA PRO A 87 6.69 -18.84 6.73
C PRO A 87 5.37 -19.06 5.99
N LEU A 88 4.53 -18.02 5.92
CA LEU A 88 3.22 -18.05 5.28
C LEU A 88 3.27 -17.28 3.96
N GLN A 89 2.70 -17.86 2.90
CA GLN A 89 2.55 -17.15 1.63
C GLN A 89 1.49 -16.04 1.78
N VAL A 90 1.78 -14.84 1.32
CA VAL A 90 0.83 -13.71 1.36
C VAL A 90 -0.44 -14.05 0.58
N SER A 91 -0.32 -14.86 -0.47
CA SER A 91 -1.46 -15.35 -1.25
C SER A 91 -2.43 -16.23 -0.45
N GLU A 92 -2.04 -16.80 0.67
CA GLU A 92 -2.92 -17.60 1.54
C GLU A 92 -3.67 -16.74 2.55
N ILE A 93 -3.26 -15.47 2.74
CA ILE A 93 -3.84 -14.57 3.73
C ILE A 93 -5.08 -13.89 3.15
N LEU A 94 -6.18 -13.98 3.90
CA LEU A 94 -7.43 -13.29 3.59
C LEU A 94 -7.46 -11.88 4.17
N TYR A 95 -7.07 -11.73 5.42
CA TYR A 95 -7.06 -10.41 6.05
C TYR A 95 -6.15 -10.37 7.27
N PHE A 96 -5.82 -9.16 7.65
CA PHE A 96 -5.18 -8.83 8.92
C PHE A 96 -6.19 -8.11 9.80
N SER A 97 -6.22 -8.47 11.09
CA SER A 97 -7.05 -7.83 12.10
C SER A 97 -6.21 -7.34 13.27
N LYS A 98 -6.60 -6.20 13.83
CA LYS A 98 -5.97 -5.66 15.04
C LYS A 98 -6.93 -5.82 16.21
N GLU A 99 -6.53 -6.64 17.19
CA GLU A 99 -7.25 -6.88 18.43
C GLU A 99 -6.42 -6.33 19.60
N GLY A 100 -6.85 -5.16 20.11
CA GLY A 100 -6.08 -4.45 21.13
C GLY A 100 -4.69 -4.05 20.62
N LYS A 101 -3.64 -4.68 21.15
CA LYS A 101 -2.24 -4.47 20.75
C LYS A 101 -1.74 -5.53 19.76
N GLU A 102 -2.48 -6.61 19.60
CA GLU A 102 -2.09 -7.73 18.76
C GLU A 102 -2.49 -7.51 17.29
N LEU A 103 -1.62 -7.91 16.41
CA LEU A 103 -1.86 -7.99 14.98
C LEU A 103 -1.95 -9.46 14.59
N LEU A 104 -3.08 -9.83 14.02
CA LEU A 104 -3.41 -11.20 13.63
C LEU A 104 -3.58 -11.27 12.11
N CYS A 105 -3.35 -12.42 11.52
CA CYS A 105 -3.74 -12.71 10.15
C CYS A 105 -4.62 -13.96 10.08
N MET A 106 -5.60 -13.94 9.19
CA MET A 106 -6.52 -15.05 8.90
C MET A 106 -6.20 -15.62 7.52
N THR A 107 -6.08 -16.93 7.43
CA THR A 107 -5.83 -17.62 6.17
C THR A 107 -7.12 -18.10 5.51
N ALA A 108 -7.02 -18.49 4.23
CA ALA A 108 -8.12 -19.08 3.47
C ALA A 108 -8.62 -20.43 4.06
N GLU A 109 -7.78 -21.12 4.81
CA GLU A 109 -8.13 -22.35 5.54
C GLU A 109 -8.82 -22.06 6.89
N GLY A 110 -9.04 -20.81 7.26
CA GLY A 110 -9.62 -20.41 8.55
C GLY A 110 -8.64 -20.53 9.73
N LYS A 111 -7.34 -20.58 9.47
CA LYS A 111 -6.30 -20.58 10.52
C LYS A 111 -5.90 -19.16 10.85
N GLN A 112 -5.75 -18.88 12.14
CA GLN A 112 -5.31 -17.59 12.66
C GLN A 112 -3.88 -17.66 13.20
N TYR A 113 -3.08 -16.64 12.90
CA TYR A 113 -1.71 -16.51 13.35
C TYR A 113 -1.40 -15.10 13.84
N HIS A 114 -0.41 -14.97 14.74
CA HIS A 114 0.08 -13.66 15.19
C HIS A 114 1.13 -13.10 14.22
N VAL A 115 1.02 -11.80 13.95
CA VAL A 115 2.04 -11.06 13.21
C VAL A 115 2.79 -10.19 14.21
N ARG A 116 4.09 -10.44 14.39
CA ARG A 116 4.95 -9.69 15.32
C ARG A 116 5.88 -8.75 14.53
N ASN A 117 6.36 -7.69 15.19
CA ASN A 117 7.32 -6.73 14.63
C ASN A 117 6.86 -6.00 13.35
N MET A 118 5.56 -5.92 13.16
CA MET A 118 4.94 -5.17 12.05
C MET A 118 3.70 -4.44 12.54
N THR A 119 3.40 -3.33 11.90
CA THR A 119 2.18 -2.56 12.09
C THR A 119 1.24 -2.71 10.88
N MET A 120 0.00 -2.24 11.00
CA MET A 120 -0.90 -2.15 9.85
C MET A 120 -0.36 -1.25 8.74
N GLN A 121 0.41 -0.24 9.09
CA GLN A 121 1.03 0.66 8.12
C GLN A 121 2.15 -0.04 7.36
N ASP A 122 3.00 -0.82 8.05
CA ASP A 122 4.05 -1.62 7.40
C ASP A 122 3.45 -2.62 6.40
N LEU A 123 2.27 -3.19 6.72
CA LEU A 123 1.56 -4.09 5.81
C LEU A 123 1.04 -3.35 4.57
N GLU A 124 0.48 -2.13 4.73
CA GLU A 124 0.03 -1.30 3.61
C GLU A 124 1.17 -0.93 2.67
N GLU A 125 2.38 -0.68 3.21
CA GLU A 125 3.57 -0.33 2.42
C GLU A 125 4.21 -1.55 1.72
N GLN A 126 4.10 -2.74 2.31
CA GLN A 126 4.84 -3.93 1.87
C GLN A 126 4.00 -4.92 1.07
N LEU A 127 2.67 -4.80 1.06
CA LEU A 127 1.77 -5.69 0.32
C LEU A 127 1.14 -4.99 -0.88
N ASN A 128 0.83 -5.77 -1.92
CA ASN A 128 0.30 -5.25 -3.17
C ASN A 128 -1.05 -4.51 -2.96
N PRO A 129 -1.13 -3.20 -3.21
CA PRO A 129 -2.35 -2.40 -3.01
C PRO A 129 -3.48 -2.76 -3.98
N GLU A 130 -3.20 -3.42 -5.11
CA GLU A 130 -4.23 -3.93 -6.00
C GLU A 130 -4.99 -5.10 -5.38
N LYS A 131 -4.30 -5.87 -4.50
CA LYS A 131 -4.87 -7.07 -3.86
C LYS A 131 -5.38 -6.80 -2.45
N PHE A 132 -4.79 -5.83 -1.76
CA PHE A 132 -5.08 -5.54 -0.36
C PHE A 132 -5.59 -4.12 -0.16
N PHE A 133 -6.62 -3.98 0.66
CA PHE A 133 -7.22 -2.69 1.00
C PHE A 133 -7.48 -2.57 2.50
N ARG A 134 -7.19 -1.41 3.07
CA ARG A 134 -7.50 -1.12 4.47
C ARG A 134 -8.91 -0.59 4.63
N LEU A 135 -9.81 -1.39 5.19
CA LEU A 135 -11.20 -0.99 5.43
C LEU A 135 -11.31 0.08 6.51
N ASN A 136 -10.61 -0.12 7.63
CA ASN A 136 -10.61 0.77 8.78
C ASN A 136 -9.34 0.59 9.64
N ARG A 137 -9.32 1.09 10.87
CA ARG A 137 -8.17 0.96 11.77
C ARG A 137 -7.87 -0.48 12.21
N GLN A 138 -8.88 -1.36 12.14
CA GLN A 138 -8.79 -2.74 12.62
C GLN A 138 -8.56 -3.75 11.50
N TYR A 139 -8.99 -3.49 10.26
CA TYR A 139 -9.02 -4.46 9.19
C TYR A 139 -8.27 -4.00 7.94
N PHE A 140 -7.32 -4.82 7.49
CA PHE A 140 -6.61 -4.73 6.22
C PHE A 140 -6.84 -6.04 5.47
N ILE A 141 -7.51 -6.02 4.33
CA ILE A 141 -8.10 -7.20 3.70
C ILE A 141 -7.56 -7.44 2.30
N HIS A 142 -7.44 -8.73 1.94
CA HIS A 142 -7.29 -9.17 0.56
C HIS A 142 -8.67 -9.18 -0.11
N ILE A 143 -8.77 -8.87 -1.41
CA ILE A 143 -10.04 -8.85 -2.16
C ILE A 143 -10.83 -10.15 -2.03
N ARG A 144 -10.14 -11.30 -1.97
CA ARG A 144 -10.77 -12.63 -1.80
C ARG A 144 -11.41 -12.86 -0.43
N ALA A 145 -11.11 -12.02 0.55
CA ALA A 145 -11.73 -12.12 1.87
C ALA A 145 -13.19 -11.67 1.86
N LEU A 146 -13.60 -10.90 0.86
CA LEU A 146 -14.92 -10.30 0.79
C LEU A 146 -16.00 -11.36 0.54
N GLN A 147 -16.94 -11.47 1.46
CA GLN A 147 -18.12 -12.32 1.35
C GLN A 147 -19.36 -11.52 0.95
N ARG A 148 -19.57 -10.34 1.58
CA ARG A 148 -20.71 -9.47 1.32
C ARG A 148 -20.38 -8.02 1.61
N ILE A 149 -20.91 -7.13 0.79
CA ILE A 149 -20.87 -5.68 0.97
C ILE A 149 -22.30 -5.17 0.91
N THR A 150 -22.72 -4.41 1.92
CA THR A 150 -24.06 -3.82 1.99
C THR A 150 -23.98 -2.33 2.27
N PRO A 151 -24.79 -1.50 1.60
CA PRO A 151 -24.94 -0.09 1.96
C PRO A 151 -25.43 0.05 3.40
N PHE A 152 -24.96 1.08 4.09
CA PHE A 152 -25.36 1.41 5.43
C PHE A 152 -25.61 2.93 5.55
N PHE A 153 -26.23 3.36 6.65
CA PHE A 153 -26.59 4.75 6.89
C PHE A 153 -25.41 5.71 6.65
N ASN A 154 -25.71 6.94 6.22
CA ASN A 154 -24.75 8.00 5.98
C ASN A 154 -23.64 7.61 4.97
N SER A 155 -23.99 6.92 3.90
CA SER A 155 -23.05 6.49 2.85
C SER A 155 -21.90 5.61 3.35
N LYS A 156 -22.03 5.00 4.51
CA LYS A 156 -21.11 3.96 5.00
C LYS A 156 -21.41 2.64 4.30
N LEU A 157 -20.47 1.70 4.41
CA LEU A 157 -20.67 0.33 3.98
C LEU A 157 -20.49 -0.61 5.18
N LYS A 158 -21.25 -1.70 5.16
CA LYS A 158 -21.01 -2.88 5.98
C LYS A 158 -20.36 -3.95 5.13
N VAL A 159 -19.28 -4.53 5.63
CA VAL A 159 -18.53 -5.58 4.97
C VAL A 159 -18.53 -6.82 5.84
N ARG A 160 -18.77 -7.97 5.24
CA ARG A 160 -18.61 -9.29 5.86
C ARG A 160 -17.44 -9.99 5.20
N LEU A 161 -16.57 -10.57 6.02
CA LEU A 161 -15.40 -11.30 5.56
C LEU A 161 -15.56 -12.80 5.81
N CYS A 162 -14.90 -13.62 4.98
CA CYS A 162 -14.78 -15.05 5.20
C CYS A 162 -14.01 -15.34 6.50
N HIS A 163 -14.45 -16.31 7.27
CA HIS A 163 -13.82 -16.73 8.53
C HIS A 163 -13.67 -15.61 9.58
N CYS A 164 -14.48 -14.55 9.50
CA CYS A 164 -14.47 -13.46 10.47
C CYS A 164 -15.65 -13.62 11.43
N LEU A 165 -15.35 -13.47 12.74
CA LEU A 165 -16.38 -13.50 13.78
C LEU A 165 -17.17 -12.19 13.84
N ASP A 166 -16.56 -11.08 13.43
CA ASP A 166 -17.24 -9.80 13.33
C ASP A 166 -18.24 -9.83 12.18
N GLU A 167 -19.51 -9.91 12.52
CA GLU A 167 -20.57 -10.00 11.52
C GLU A 167 -20.70 -8.72 10.68
N GLU A 168 -20.29 -7.57 11.21
CA GLU A 168 -20.46 -6.26 10.60
C GLU A 168 -19.22 -5.37 10.76
N ILE A 169 -18.37 -5.36 9.75
CA ILE A 169 -17.23 -4.44 9.69
C ILE A 169 -17.67 -3.16 8.99
N LEU A 170 -17.61 -2.03 9.71
CA LEU A 170 -18.00 -0.73 9.17
C LEU A 170 -16.85 -0.06 8.43
N VAL A 171 -17.17 0.43 7.22
CA VAL A 171 -16.31 1.29 6.40
C VAL A 171 -16.88 2.70 6.44
N SER A 172 -16.06 3.69 6.81
CA SER A 172 -16.50 5.10 6.88
C SER A 172 -16.93 5.63 5.52
N ARG A 173 -17.70 6.71 5.49
CA ARG A 173 -18.15 7.36 4.25
C ARG A 173 -16.99 7.69 3.31
N GLU A 174 -15.93 8.29 3.84
CA GLU A 174 -14.74 8.68 3.06
C GLU A 174 -14.04 7.47 2.47
N ARG A 175 -13.83 6.44 3.27
CA ARG A 175 -13.20 5.21 2.81
C ARG A 175 -14.10 4.39 1.88
N SER A 176 -15.41 4.49 1.99
CA SER A 176 -16.36 3.80 1.11
C SER A 176 -16.22 4.22 -0.36
N VAL A 177 -15.89 5.49 -0.62
CA VAL A 177 -15.63 5.98 -1.97
C VAL A 177 -14.36 5.33 -2.55
N LEU A 178 -13.27 5.35 -1.77
CA LEU A 178 -12.00 4.72 -2.16
C LEU A 178 -12.13 3.20 -2.31
N PHE A 179 -12.88 2.57 -1.41
CA PHE A 179 -13.10 1.13 -1.43
C PHE A 179 -13.87 0.69 -2.68
N LYS A 180 -14.93 1.41 -3.07
CA LYS A 180 -15.66 1.13 -4.31
C LYS A 180 -14.76 1.25 -5.54
N LYS A 181 -13.97 2.33 -5.60
CA LYS A 181 -13.01 2.53 -6.69
C LYS A 181 -11.97 1.38 -6.76
N TRP A 182 -11.47 0.94 -5.60
CA TRP A 182 -10.54 -0.18 -5.54
C TRP A 182 -11.15 -1.51 -5.99
N LEU A 183 -12.46 -1.73 -5.78
CA LEU A 183 -13.18 -2.93 -6.23
C LEU A 183 -13.39 -2.96 -7.75
N GLU A 184 -13.38 -1.81 -8.40
CA GLU A 184 -13.56 -1.68 -9.86
C GLU A 184 -12.24 -1.89 -10.63
N GLY A 185 -11.08 -1.78 -9.97
CA GLY A 185 -9.73 -1.98 -10.51
C GLY A 185 -9.04 -0.66 -10.81
#